data_65b4971ea463d4c1915bc900284c26c9
#
_entry.id   65b4971ea463d4c1915bc900284c26c9
#
_cell.length_a   1.000
_cell.length_b   1.000
_cell.length_c   1.000
_cell.angle_alpha   90.00
_cell.angle_beta   90.00
_cell.angle_gamma   90.00
#
_symmetry.space_group_name_H-M   'P 1'
#
loop_
_entity.id
_entity.type
_entity.pdbx_description
1 polymer ?
#
loop_
_entity_poly.entity_id
_entity_poly.type
_entity_poly.pdbx_seq_one_letter_code
_entity_poly.pdbx_strand_id
1 'polypeptide(L)'
;MAKPIMGTINFDWSTNIVLPLEEAHKIQAILAKHAVRVERAYGAEHNLISYLSEYEIPSVSVQKDPIEWDTRGMSKQQISKWVEMVKTVPHGGVIIDPQAFAAIHGDDDE
;
A
#
# COMPACT_ATOMS: atom_id res chain seq x y z
N MET A 1 -19.34 7.01 19.78
CA MET A 1 -19.32 7.29 18.34
C MET A 1 -18.90 6.06 17.56
N ALA A 2 -19.61 5.80 16.49
CA ALA A 2 -19.26 4.67 15.66
C ALA A 2 -17.95 4.96 14.90
N LYS A 3 -17.13 3.94 14.75
CA LYS A 3 -15.93 4.08 13.93
C LYS A 3 -16.34 4.15 12.46
N PRO A 4 -15.64 4.96 11.67
CA PRO A 4 -15.96 5.02 10.25
C PRO A 4 -15.67 3.67 9.57
N ILE A 5 -16.45 3.39 8.54
CA ILE A 5 -16.19 2.21 7.72
C ILE A 5 -14.97 2.52 6.86
N MET A 6 -14.00 1.63 6.90
CA MET A 6 -12.78 1.80 6.12
C MET A 6 -12.93 1.14 4.76
N GLY A 7 -12.37 1.78 3.76
CA GLY A 7 -12.34 1.26 2.42
C GLY A 7 -10.91 1.05 1.97
N THR A 8 -10.74 0.24 0.95
CA THR A 8 -9.44 -0.01 0.35
C THR A 8 -9.51 0.35 -1.13
N ILE A 9 -8.60 1.22 -1.57
CA ILE A 9 -8.43 1.50 -3.00
C ILE A 9 -7.37 0.54 -3.51
N ASN A 10 -7.72 -0.27 -4.48
CA ASN A 10 -6.84 -1.28 -5.03
C ASN A 10 -6.25 -0.78 -6.34
N PHE A 11 -5.06 -0.18 -6.29
CA PHE A 11 -4.41 0.37 -7.48
C PHE A 11 -3.85 -0.74 -8.37
N ASP A 12 -3.25 -1.73 -7.73
CA ASP A 12 -2.80 -2.92 -8.43
C ASP A 12 -2.65 -4.03 -7.38
N TRP A 13 -2.13 -5.17 -7.78
CA TRP A 13 -2.05 -6.29 -6.86
C TRP A 13 -1.10 -6.06 -5.67
N SER A 14 -0.22 -5.06 -5.76
CA SER A 14 0.76 -4.80 -4.70
C SER A 14 0.54 -3.48 -3.98
N THR A 15 -0.29 -2.59 -4.51
CA THR A 15 -0.48 -1.26 -3.94
C THR A 15 -1.94 -1.04 -3.57
N ASN A 16 -2.20 -1.07 -2.28
CA ASN A 16 -3.54 -0.88 -1.73
C ASN A 16 -3.47 0.19 -0.65
N ILE A 17 -4.41 1.11 -0.70
CA ILE A 17 -4.46 2.21 0.26
C ILE A 17 -5.75 2.12 1.05
N VAL A 18 -5.64 2.18 2.39
CA VAL A 18 -6.79 2.11 3.29
C VAL A 18 -7.10 3.50 3.83
N LEU A 19 -8.36 3.88 3.74
CA LEU A 19 -8.82 5.18 4.24
C LEU A 19 -10.35 5.07 4.46
N PRO A 20 -10.99 6.08 5.07
CA PRO A 20 -12.46 6.00 5.22
C PRO A 20 -13.13 5.75 3.88
N LEU A 21 -14.10 4.86 3.86
CA LEU A 21 -14.76 4.41 2.64
C LEU A 21 -15.32 5.58 1.82
N GLU A 22 -15.91 6.54 2.50
CA GLU A 22 -16.46 7.71 1.86
C GLU A 22 -15.39 8.49 1.09
N GLU A 23 -14.22 8.63 1.70
CA GLU A 23 -13.10 9.33 1.05
C GLU A 23 -12.53 8.50 -0.10
N ALA A 24 -12.52 7.17 0.05
CA ALA A 24 -12.05 6.29 -1.02
C ALA A 24 -12.92 6.46 -2.27
N HIS A 25 -14.24 6.53 -2.09
CA HIS A 25 -15.16 6.75 -3.21
C HIS A 25 -14.97 8.12 -3.86
N LYS A 26 -14.67 9.14 -3.07
CA LYS A 26 -14.39 10.48 -3.61
C LYS A 26 -13.15 10.47 -4.50
N ILE A 27 -12.11 9.81 -4.04
CA ILE A 27 -10.87 9.69 -4.80
C ILE A 27 -11.12 8.90 -6.09
N GLN A 28 -11.85 7.80 -6.01
CA GLN A 28 -12.20 7.01 -7.19
C GLN A 28 -12.95 7.87 -8.21
N ALA A 29 -13.90 8.68 -7.76
CA ALA A 29 -14.67 9.56 -8.63
C ALA A 29 -13.78 10.60 -9.31
N ILE A 30 -12.82 11.16 -8.59
CA ILE A 30 -11.87 12.13 -9.16
C ILE A 30 -11.02 11.47 -10.23
N LEU A 31 -10.52 10.27 -9.95
CA LEU A 31 -9.71 9.53 -10.92
C LEU A 31 -10.53 9.17 -12.16
N ALA A 32 -11.79 8.76 -11.97
CA ALA A 32 -12.67 8.41 -13.08
C ALA A 32 -12.90 9.60 -14.01
N LYS A 33 -12.94 10.80 -13.44
CA LYS A 33 -13.26 12.00 -14.21
C LYS A 33 -12.03 12.61 -14.88
N HIS A 34 -10.88 12.55 -14.26
CA HIS A 34 -9.73 13.34 -14.70
C HIS A 34 -8.48 12.55 -15.04
N ALA A 35 -8.32 11.35 -14.51
CA ALA A 35 -7.05 10.66 -14.64
C ALA A 35 -6.85 10.05 -16.02
N VAL A 36 -5.64 10.22 -16.53
CA VAL A 36 -5.20 9.53 -17.73
C VAL A 36 -3.83 8.91 -17.41
N ARG A 37 -3.51 7.90 -18.16
CA ARG A 37 -2.26 7.18 -17.96
C ARG A 37 -1.23 7.68 -18.94
N VAL A 38 0.00 7.85 -18.47
CA VAL A 38 1.13 8.17 -19.35
C VAL A 38 1.90 6.89 -19.61
N GLU A 39 2.08 6.56 -20.88
CA GLU A 39 2.89 5.43 -21.26
C GLU A 39 4.06 5.90 -22.08
N ARG A 40 5.11 5.10 -22.13
CA ARG A 40 6.32 5.44 -22.82
C ARG A 40 6.74 4.30 -23.74
N ALA A 41 7.26 4.68 -24.88
CA ALA A 41 7.78 3.71 -25.84
C ALA A 41 9.05 4.26 -26.46
N TYR A 42 9.94 3.38 -26.85
CA TYR A 42 11.14 3.79 -27.57
C TYR A 42 10.85 3.74 -29.06
N GLY A 43 11.02 4.88 -29.70
CA GLY A 43 10.91 4.96 -31.14
C GLY A 43 12.24 4.63 -31.82
N ALA A 44 12.33 4.94 -33.09
CA ALA A 44 13.56 4.75 -33.86
C ALA A 44 14.69 5.56 -33.24
N GLU A 45 15.89 5.04 -33.30
CA GLU A 45 17.09 5.69 -32.78
C GLU A 45 17.03 5.96 -31.28
N HIS A 46 16.28 5.12 -30.56
CA HIS A 46 16.16 5.20 -29.11
C HIS A 46 15.47 6.48 -28.60
N ASN A 47 14.73 7.16 -29.45
CA ASN A 47 13.95 8.31 -29.02
C ASN A 47 12.81 7.86 -28.13
N LEU A 48 12.69 8.49 -26.95
CA LEU A 48 11.64 8.18 -26.02
C LEU A 48 10.40 8.98 -26.38
N ILE A 49 9.29 8.28 -26.58
CA ILE A 49 8.00 8.89 -26.88
C ILE A 49 7.07 8.63 -25.71
N SER A 50 6.44 9.69 -25.20
CA SER A 50 5.44 9.57 -24.14
C SER A 50 4.07 9.84 -24.76
N TYR A 51 3.08 9.03 -24.39
CA TYR A 51 1.73 9.22 -24.91
C TYR A 51 0.71 8.95 -23.81
N LEU A 52 -0.47 9.52 -23.98
CA LEU A 52 -1.57 9.35 -23.04
C LEU A 52 -2.42 8.15 -23.46
N SER A 53 -2.83 7.38 -22.48
CA SER A 53 -3.72 6.26 -22.71
C SER A 53 -4.82 6.29 -21.63
N GLU A 54 -5.78 5.42 -21.76
CA GLU A 54 -6.83 5.34 -20.77
C GLU A 54 -6.30 4.83 -19.45
N TYR A 55 -6.73 5.47 -18.37
CA TYR A 55 -6.41 5.04 -17.04
C TYR A 55 -7.46 4.04 -16.56
N GLU A 56 -6.99 2.88 -16.15
CA GLU A 56 -7.87 1.88 -15.55
C GLU A 56 -8.14 2.28 -14.11
N ILE A 57 -9.40 2.62 -13.83
CA ILE A 57 -9.79 3.14 -12.53
C ILE A 57 -9.66 2.06 -11.48
N PRO A 58 -8.97 2.35 -10.36
CA PRO A 58 -8.84 1.35 -9.30
C PRO A 58 -10.18 1.04 -8.65
N SER A 59 -10.33 -0.20 -8.23
CA SER A 59 -11.53 -0.61 -7.52
C SER A 59 -11.47 -0.15 -6.07
N VAL A 60 -12.64 0.02 -5.47
CA VAL A 60 -12.78 0.31 -4.05
C VAL A 60 -13.54 -0.83 -3.40
N SER A 61 -13.00 -1.35 -2.33
CA SER A 61 -13.65 -2.41 -1.55
C SER A 61 -13.75 -1.99 -0.09
N VAL A 62 -14.65 -2.64 0.63
CA VAL A 62 -14.77 -2.40 2.07
C VAL A 62 -13.71 -3.23 2.78
N GLN A 63 -12.99 -2.59 3.70
CA GLN A 63 -12.02 -3.28 4.53
C GLN A 63 -12.78 -3.95 5.68
N LYS A 64 -12.99 -5.25 5.57
CA LYS A 64 -13.81 -5.98 6.54
C LYS A 64 -13.05 -6.32 7.81
N ASP A 65 -11.81 -6.75 7.68
CA ASP A 65 -11.02 -7.19 8.82
C ASP A 65 -10.11 -6.08 9.28
N PRO A 66 -9.96 -5.90 10.58
CA PRO A 66 -9.03 -4.88 11.08
C PRO A 66 -7.60 -5.25 10.70
N ILE A 67 -6.82 -4.22 10.38
CA ILE A 67 -5.40 -4.41 10.11
C ILE A 67 -4.69 -4.18 11.44
N GLU A 68 -4.05 -5.23 11.94
CA GLU A 68 -3.46 -5.22 13.28
C GLU A 68 -2.06 -4.63 13.34
N TRP A 69 -1.34 -4.70 12.22
CA TRP A 69 0.09 -4.39 12.24
C TRP A 69 0.36 -3.05 11.57
N ASP A 70 1.18 -2.23 12.21
CA ASP A 70 1.49 -0.88 11.75
C ASP A 70 3.00 -0.69 11.77
N THR A 71 3.58 -0.47 10.59
CA THR A 71 5.01 -0.26 10.45
C THR A 71 5.37 1.19 10.14
N ARG A 72 4.41 2.10 10.23
CA ARG A 72 4.67 3.51 9.94
C ARG A 72 5.74 4.04 10.89
N GLY A 73 6.68 4.78 10.34
CA GLY A 73 7.80 5.32 11.12
C GLY A 73 9.00 4.39 11.20
N MET A 74 8.88 3.17 10.72
CA MET A 74 10.00 2.23 10.69
C MET A 74 10.78 2.39 9.39
N SER A 75 12.08 2.14 9.44
CA SER A 75 12.90 2.11 8.24
C SER A 75 12.59 0.86 7.43
N LYS A 76 12.95 0.89 6.14
CA LYS A 76 12.77 -0.28 5.29
C LYS A 76 13.50 -1.49 5.84
N GLN A 77 14.67 -1.27 6.40
CA GLN A 77 15.48 -2.33 6.99
C GLN A 77 14.79 -2.95 8.19
N GLN A 78 14.23 -2.13 9.07
CA GLN A 78 13.47 -2.60 10.22
C GLN A 78 12.24 -3.40 9.79
N ILE A 79 11.53 -2.91 8.79
CA ILE A 79 10.35 -3.60 8.26
C ILE A 79 10.75 -4.96 7.69
N SER A 80 11.85 -5.01 6.92
CA SER A 80 12.33 -6.28 6.36
C SER A 80 12.67 -7.28 7.44
N LYS A 81 13.34 -6.83 8.49
CA LYS A 81 13.69 -7.71 9.61
C LYS A 81 12.44 -8.23 10.31
N TRP A 82 11.47 -7.37 10.53
CA TRP A 82 10.24 -7.78 11.17
C TRP A 82 9.47 -8.80 10.31
N VAL A 83 9.38 -8.55 8.99
CA VAL A 83 8.71 -9.46 8.06
C VAL A 83 9.40 -10.83 8.06
N GLU A 84 10.75 -10.85 8.05
CA GLU A 84 11.47 -12.10 8.08
C GLU A 84 11.21 -12.87 9.39
N MET A 85 11.13 -12.15 10.50
CA MET A 85 10.78 -12.76 11.79
C MET A 85 9.37 -13.38 11.71
N VAL A 86 8.41 -12.63 11.14
CA VAL A 86 7.03 -13.10 11.02
C VAL A 86 6.97 -14.41 10.22
N LYS A 87 7.77 -14.50 9.16
CA LYS A 87 7.79 -15.69 8.31
C LYS A 87 8.26 -16.93 9.05
N THR A 88 9.01 -16.76 10.14
CA THR A 88 9.49 -17.91 10.91
C THR A 88 8.53 -18.33 12.02
N VAL A 89 7.52 -17.53 12.29
CA VAL A 89 6.54 -17.86 13.34
C VAL A 89 5.60 -18.95 12.80
N PRO A 90 5.45 -20.05 13.51
CA PRO A 90 4.57 -21.12 13.06
C PRO A 90 3.10 -20.68 13.15
N HIS A 91 2.26 -21.38 12.39
CA HIS A 91 0.84 -21.10 12.42
C HIS A 91 0.29 -21.19 13.84
N GLY A 92 -0.40 -20.15 14.28
CA GLY A 92 -0.89 -20.06 15.65
C GLY A 92 0.10 -19.51 16.66
N GLY A 93 1.32 -19.20 16.22
CA GLY A 93 2.32 -18.60 17.07
C GLY A 93 2.05 -17.13 17.33
N VAL A 94 2.83 -16.56 18.25
CA VAL A 94 2.70 -15.15 18.61
C VAL A 94 3.59 -14.30 17.73
N ILE A 95 3.01 -13.25 17.14
CA ILE A 95 3.76 -12.29 16.33
C ILE A 95 3.98 -11.04 17.18
N ILE A 96 5.22 -10.61 17.27
CA ILE A 96 5.59 -9.41 18.01
C ILE A 96 5.16 -8.20 17.20
N ASP A 97 4.52 -7.23 17.86
CA ASP A 97 4.12 -5.98 17.24
C ASP A 97 5.33 -5.31 16.58
N PRO A 98 5.21 -4.82 15.33
CA PRO A 98 6.36 -4.24 14.63
C PRO A 98 6.98 -3.04 15.34
N GLN A 99 6.18 -2.19 15.99
CA GLN A 99 6.72 -1.04 16.72
C GLN A 99 7.51 -1.51 17.94
N ALA A 100 7.02 -2.53 18.64
CA ALA A 100 7.74 -3.11 19.77
C ALA A 100 9.04 -3.78 19.29
N PHE A 101 8.98 -4.47 18.16
CA PHE A 101 10.16 -5.09 17.57
C PHE A 101 11.23 -4.04 17.24
N ALA A 102 10.81 -2.92 16.66
CA ALA A 102 11.72 -1.84 16.32
C ALA A 102 12.34 -1.23 17.57
N ALA A 103 11.59 -1.10 18.66
CA ALA A 103 12.10 -0.56 19.91
C ALA A 103 13.16 -1.48 20.52
N ILE A 104 12.96 -2.79 20.40
CA ILE A 104 13.92 -3.77 20.93
C ILE A 104 15.21 -3.78 20.11
N HIS A 105 15.09 -3.78 18.78
CA HIS A 105 16.23 -3.91 17.89
C HIS A 105 16.87 -2.58 17.52
N GLY A 106 16.19 -1.49 17.86
CA GLY A 106 16.70 -0.17 17.57
C GLY A 106 16.80 0.09 16.08
N ASP A 107 17.49 1.17 15.77
CA ASP A 107 17.72 1.59 14.40
C ASP A 107 19.10 1.10 13.97
N ASP A 108 19.15 -0.10 13.41
CA ASP A 108 20.40 -0.70 12.97
C ASP A 108 20.79 -0.14 11.63
N ASP A 109 21.61 0.87 11.66
CA ASP A 109 22.06 1.53 10.43
C ASP A 109 23.20 0.81 9.73
N GLU A 110 23.66 -0.24 10.28
CA GLU A 110 24.76 -1.00 9.69
C GLU A 110 24.37 -1.72 8.44
#